data_9a588dc463a49b46875d9adedbc2d793
#
_entry.id   9a588dc463a49b46875d9adedbc2d793
#
_cell.length_a   1.000
_cell.length_b   1.000
_cell.length_c   1.000
_cell.angle_alpha   90.00
_cell.angle_beta   90.00
_cell.angle_gamma   90.00
#
_symmetry.space_group_name_H-M   'P 1'
#
loop_
_entity.id
_entity.type
_entity.pdbx_description
1 polymer ?
#
loop_
_entity_poly.entity_id
_entity_poly.type
_entity_poly.pdbx_seq_one_letter_code
_entity_poly.pdbx_strand_id
1 'polypeptide(L)'
;MSFDLYVDTSRKGISIAVAAARSNAAGSTPDGCDEAFYKEIVDPEARGETLSKNLDCLLEQSGISLQDIKRIMVTLGPGSFSGLRTGVAFCQGICFSGMRKLYGVSTLEALECFAESQTADSAATTQTAVVVKARKDYWYLRLCGQESFDSTEDVLAKLSANQPKFAVVDATARDDVRLTEFFSTNGIKTILDEGNPLSLWAKLFEKHQPSLIQEANYIQPSYFEKGH
;
A
#
# COMPACT_ATOMS: atom_id res chain seq x y z
N MET A 1 1.93 -10.22 24.58
CA MET A 1 2.17 -9.10 23.66
C MET A 1 1.32 -9.35 22.43
N SER A 2 0.73 -8.36 21.80
CA SER A 2 -0.05 -8.56 20.58
C SER A 2 0.71 -7.96 19.39
N PHE A 3 0.52 -8.56 18.20
CA PHE A 3 1.23 -8.18 16.99
C PHE A 3 0.23 -7.91 15.86
N ASP A 4 0.69 -7.08 14.92
CA ASP A 4 0.03 -6.78 13.66
C ASP A 4 0.80 -7.47 12.53
N LEU A 5 0.05 -8.02 11.58
CA LEU A 5 0.57 -8.59 10.34
C LEU A 5 0.20 -7.70 9.16
N TYR A 6 1.15 -7.45 8.30
CA TYR A 6 0.99 -6.67 7.07
C TYR A 6 1.31 -7.57 5.88
N VAL A 7 0.46 -7.51 4.86
CA VAL A 7 0.59 -8.35 3.65
C VAL A 7 0.41 -7.49 2.41
N ASP A 8 1.46 -7.37 1.61
CA ASP A 8 1.40 -6.73 0.30
C ASP A 8 1.67 -7.74 -0.81
N THR A 9 0.67 -7.93 -1.66
CA THR A 9 0.71 -8.76 -2.86
C THR A 9 0.30 -7.98 -4.11
N SER A 10 0.24 -6.65 -3.98
CA SER A 10 -0.19 -5.77 -5.07
C SER A 10 0.87 -5.59 -6.16
N ARG A 11 2.13 -5.86 -5.84
CA ARG A 11 3.29 -5.68 -6.72
C ARG A 11 3.80 -7.02 -7.25
N LYS A 12 4.92 -6.97 -8.00
CA LYS A 12 5.68 -8.18 -8.32
C LYS A 12 6.30 -8.72 -7.03
N GLY A 13 6.03 -9.97 -6.73
CA GLY A 13 6.50 -10.62 -5.51
C GLY A 13 5.54 -10.49 -4.33
N ILE A 14 6.06 -10.70 -3.15
CA ILE A 14 5.35 -10.65 -1.87
C ILE A 14 6.19 -9.83 -0.89
N SER A 15 5.53 -8.93 -0.16
CA SER A 15 6.08 -8.32 1.04
C SER A 15 5.17 -8.65 2.23
N ILE A 16 5.77 -9.12 3.31
CA ILE A 16 5.04 -9.51 4.51
C ILE A 16 5.84 -9.09 5.74
N ALA A 17 5.18 -8.47 6.70
CA ALA A 17 5.83 -7.97 7.90
C ALA A 17 4.99 -8.20 9.16
N VAL A 18 5.67 -8.31 10.29
CA VAL A 18 5.07 -8.27 11.63
C VAL A 18 5.66 -7.14 12.45
N ALA A 19 4.82 -6.48 13.22
CA ALA A 19 5.23 -5.46 14.18
C ALA A 19 4.47 -5.61 15.50
N ALA A 20 5.03 -5.10 16.59
CA ALA A 20 4.30 -5.01 17.84
C ALA A 20 3.07 -4.13 17.65
N ALA A 21 1.89 -4.62 18.08
CA ALA A 21 0.67 -3.82 18.04
C ALA A 21 0.78 -2.65 19.02
N ARG A 22 0.43 -1.45 18.57
CA ARG A 22 0.40 -0.28 19.43
C ARG A 22 -0.57 -0.49 20.60
N SER A 23 -0.09 -0.29 21.81
CA SER A 23 -0.99 -0.08 22.93
C SER A 23 -1.43 1.39 22.93
N ASN A 24 -2.72 1.65 23.06
CA ASN A 24 -3.28 3.00 23.26
C ASN A 24 -2.85 3.65 24.59
N ALA A 25 -1.73 3.21 25.19
CA ALA A 25 -1.21 3.79 26.41
C ALA A 25 -0.46 5.10 26.07
N ALA A 26 -0.91 6.18 26.68
CA ALA A 26 -0.30 7.50 26.59
C ALA A 26 1.22 7.43 26.88
N GLY A 27 2.04 7.67 25.85
CA GLY A 27 3.51 7.66 25.97
C GLY A 27 4.27 7.28 24.71
N SER A 28 3.59 6.91 23.62
CA SER A 28 4.23 6.61 22.33
C SER A 28 4.71 7.89 21.63
N THR A 29 5.92 7.82 21.06
CA THR A 29 6.53 8.88 20.23
C THR A 29 5.61 9.33 19.09
N PRO A 30 5.66 10.61 18.65
CA PRO A 30 4.81 11.15 17.57
C PRO A 30 4.93 10.40 16.24
N ASP A 31 6.04 9.71 16.00
CA ASP A 31 6.35 9.01 14.75
C ASP A 31 5.82 7.57 14.62
N GLY A 32 5.07 7.14 15.57
CA GLY A 32 4.07 6.11 15.35
C GLY A 32 4.50 4.66 15.27
N CYS A 33 5.74 4.31 15.28
CA CYS A 33 6.20 2.94 15.45
C CYS A 33 6.93 2.80 16.77
N ASP A 34 6.49 1.86 17.62
CA ASP A 34 7.44 1.25 18.53
C ASP A 34 8.39 0.45 17.63
N GLU A 35 9.53 1.03 17.29
CA GLU A 35 10.61 0.38 16.54
C GLU A 35 11.14 -0.87 17.26
N ALA A 36 10.67 -1.10 18.47
CA ALA A 36 11.14 -2.17 19.35
C ALA A 36 10.94 -3.58 18.77
N PHE A 37 9.99 -3.76 17.84
CA PHE A 37 9.80 -5.05 17.17
C PHE A 37 9.16 -4.87 15.79
N TYR A 38 9.98 -5.01 14.77
CA TYR A 38 9.56 -5.07 13.37
C TYR A 38 10.41 -6.08 12.62
N LYS A 39 9.76 -6.99 11.89
CA LYS A 39 10.44 -7.88 10.93
C LYS A 39 9.67 -7.95 9.64
N GLU A 40 10.37 -7.97 8.52
CA GLU A 40 9.83 -8.00 7.19
C GLU A 40 10.55 -9.01 6.31
N ILE A 41 9.80 -9.70 5.45
CA ILE A 41 10.31 -10.51 4.35
C ILE A 41 9.81 -9.88 3.06
N VAL A 42 10.74 -9.52 2.17
CA VAL A 42 10.45 -9.08 0.81
C VAL A 42 11.01 -10.13 -0.15
N ASP A 43 10.13 -10.77 -0.91
CA ASP A 43 10.50 -11.78 -1.89
C ASP A 43 9.98 -11.38 -3.28
N PRO A 44 10.82 -10.75 -4.12
CA PRO A 44 10.40 -10.20 -5.41
C PRO A 44 10.11 -11.29 -6.46
N GLU A 45 10.55 -12.52 -6.24
CA GLU A 45 10.29 -13.65 -7.14
C GLU A 45 9.17 -14.58 -6.63
N ALA A 46 8.68 -14.33 -5.41
CA ALA A 46 7.61 -15.09 -4.82
C ALA A 46 6.30 -14.96 -5.62
N ARG A 47 5.52 -16.03 -5.59
CA ARG A 47 4.16 -16.03 -6.09
C ARG A 47 3.20 -16.35 -4.94
N GLY A 48 1.92 -16.09 -5.14
CA GLY A 48 0.92 -16.25 -4.10
C GLY A 48 0.94 -17.61 -3.40
N GLU A 49 1.34 -18.67 -4.09
CA GLU A 49 1.49 -20.01 -3.54
C GLU A 49 2.56 -20.14 -2.44
N THR A 50 3.52 -19.23 -2.39
CA THR A 50 4.58 -19.22 -1.37
C THR A 50 4.23 -18.35 -0.15
N LEU A 51 3.08 -17.68 -0.14
CA LEU A 51 2.70 -16.74 0.92
C LEU A 51 2.61 -17.42 2.31
N SER A 52 2.06 -18.64 2.37
CA SER A 52 2.01 -19.42 3.61
C SER A 52 3.41 -19.73 4.13
N LYS A 53 4.31 -20.17 3.25
CA LYS A 53 5.69 -20.47 3.62
C LYS A 53 6.44 -19.23 4.12
N ASN A 54 6.23 -18.09 3.47
CA ASN A 54 6.84 -16.83 3.90
C ASN A 54 6.29 -16.38 5.26
N LEU A 55 5.00 -16.59 5.52
CA LEU A 55 4.43 -16.32 6.85
C LEU A 55 5.05 -17.22 7.93
N ASP A 56 5.14 -18.53 7.68
CA ASP A 56 5.74 -19.46 8.64
C ASP A 56 7.19 -19.08 8.94
N CYS A 57 7.97 -18.77 7.91
CA CYS A 57 9.35 -18.30 8.05
C CYS A 57 9.45 -16.99 8.86
N LEU A 58 8.56 -16.03 8.60
CA LEU A 58 8.52 -14.76 9.31
C LEU A 58 8.19 -14.94 10.79
N LEU A 59 7.21 -15.79 11.11
CA LEU A 59 6.81 -16.09 12.49
C LEU A 59 7.93 -16.80 13.24
N GLU A 60 8.59 -17.79 12.62
CA GLU A 60 9.73 -18.50 13.19
C GLU A 60 10.90 -17.56 13.49
N GLN A 61 11.31 -16.74 12.52
CA GLN A 61 12.38 -15.75 12.69
C GLN A 61 12.04 -14.69 13.74
N SER A 62 10.75 -14.44 13.96
CA SER A 62 10.27 -13.44 14.91
C SER A 62 10.11 -14.01 16.32
N GLY A 63 10.09 -15.33 16.47
CA GLY A 63 9.82 -16.00 17.76
C GLY A 63 8.39 -15.79 18.26
N ILE A 64 7.44 -15.49 17.36
CA ILE A 64 6.03 -15.29 17.69
C ILE A 64 5.17 -16.36 17.01
N SER A 65 4.00 -16.62 17.59
CA SER A 65 3.04 -17.55 17.00
C SER A 65 1.94 -16.80 16.25
N LEU A 66 1.26 -17.49 15.33
CA LEU A 66 0.10 -16.94 14.64
C LEU A 66 -1.00 -16.48 15.62
N GLN A 67 -1.07 -17.08 16.81
CA GLN A 67 -2.05 -16.72 17.85
C GLN A 67 -1.79 -15.35 18.48
N ASP A 68 -0.55 -14.86 18.39
CA ASP A 68 -0.15 -13.55 18.90
C ASP A 68 -0.58 -12.42 17.95
N ILE A 69 -0.86 -12.75 16.68
CA ILE A 69 -1.38 -11.80 15.68
C ILE A 69 -2.84 -11.49 16.00
N LYS A 70 -3.16 -10.18 16.11
CA LYS A 70 -4.53 -9.71 16.42
C LYS A 70 -5.16 -8.92 15.29
N ARG A 71 -4.34 -8.19 14.51
CA ARG A 71 -4.80 -7.40 13.37
C ARG A 71 -3.99 -7.77 12.13
N ILE A 72 -4.66 -7.85 11.01
CA ILE A 72 -4.04 -8.11 9.71
C ILE A 72 -4.45 -6.99 8.76
N MET A 73 -3.48 -6.41 8.06
CA MET A 73 -3.72 -5.44 7.00
C MET A 73 -3.23 -6.01 5.68
N VAL A 74 -4.08 -5.96 4.66
CA VAL A 74 -3.79 -6.47 3.32
C VAL A 74 -4.07 -5.42 2.26
N THR A 75 -3.22 -5.35 1.24
CA THR A 75 -3.47 -4.51 0.07
C THR A 75 -4.65 -5.04 -0.74
N LEU A 76 -5.54 -4.13 -1.11
CA LEU A 76 -6.70 -4.41 -1.97
C LEU A 76 -6.45 -4.05 -3.44
N GLY A 77 -5.38 -3.33 -3.75
CA GLY A 77 -5.09 -2.83 -5.08
C GLY A 77 -5.20 -1.29 -5.18
N PRO A 78 -4.98 -0.74 -6.35
CA PRO A 78 -4.70 -1.44 -7.61
C PRO A 78 -3.35 -2.14 -7.66
N GLY A 79 -3.19 -3.13 -8.55
CA GLY A 79 -1.94 -3.86 -8.71
C GLY A 79 -2.09 -5.22 -9.40
N SER A 80 -1.22 -6.15 -9.07
CA SER A 80 -1.21 -7.52 -9.61
C SER A 80 -2.52 -8.25 -9.36
N PHE A 81 -3.27 -8.56 -10.41
CA PHE A 81 -4.58 -9.19 -10.32
C PHE A 81 -4.58 -10.52 -9.56
N SER A 82 -3.64 -11.41 -9.90
CA SER A 82 -3.50 -12.71 -9.23
C SER A 82 -2.97 -12.55 -7.80
N GLY A 83 -2.00 -11.65 -7.62
CA GLY A 83 -1.43 -11.36 -6.31
C GLY A 83 -2.48 -10.88 -5.32
N LEU A 84 -3.25 -9.87 -5.68
CA LEU A 84 -4.32 -9.31 -4.84
C LEU A 84 -5.34 -10.36 -4.41
N ARG A 85 -5.82 -11.19 -5.36
CA ARG A 85 -6.77 -12.26 -5.05
C ARG A 85 -6.20 -13.26 -4.05
N THR A 86 -4.96 -13.67 -4.26
CA THR A 86 -4.28 -14.64 -3.38
C THR A 86 -4.06 -14.02 -1.99
N GLY A 87 -3.55 -12.79 -1.91
CA GLY A 87 -3.31 -12.10 -0.65
C GLY A 87 -4.58 -11.90 0.16
N VAL A 88 -5.64 -11.41 -0.47
CA VAL A 88 -6.95 -11.20 0.17
C VAL A 88 -7.54 -12.53 0.65
N ALA A 89 -7.60 -13.56 -0.22
CA ALA A 89 -8.13 -14.87 0.16
C ALA A 89 -7.34 -15.53 1.30
N PHE A 90 -6.02 -15.42 1.27
CA PHE A 90 -5.15 -15.91 2.32
C PHE A 90 -5.42 -15.24 3.67
N CYS A 91 -5.49 -13.90 3.69
CA CYS A 91 -5.77 -13.15 4.91
C CYS A 91 -7.17 -13.40 5.45
N GLN A 92 -8.18 -13.53 4.58
CA GLN A 92 -9.54 -13.92 4.96
C GLN A 92 -9.54 -15.31 5.60
N GLY A 93 -8.79 -16.28 5.02
CA GLY A 93 -8.65 -17.63 5.57
C GLY A 93 -8.10 -17.64 6.99
N ILE A 94 -7.04 -16.86 7.23
CA ILE A 94 -6.43 -16.73 8.57
C ILE A 94 -7.39 -16.08 9.56
N CYS A 95 -8.22 -15.15 9.12
CA CYS A 95 -9.17 -14.41 9.97
C CYS A 95 -10.49 -15.14 10.16
N PHE A 96 -10.77 -16.21 9.43
CA PHE A 96 -12.07 -16.91 9.40
C PHE A 96 -12.54 -17.38 10.80
N SER A 97 -11.61 -17.72 11.69
CA SER A 97 -11.93 -18.11 13.07
C SER A 97 -12.50 -16.95 13.93
N GLY A 98 -12.51 -15.71 13.44
CA GLY A 98 -12.96 -14.52 14.18
C GLY A 98 -12.01 -14.03 15.27
N MET A 99 -10.88 -14.70 15.49
CA MET A 99 -9.89 -14.29 16.51
C MET A 99 -9.04 -13.09 16.09
N ARG A 100 -9.04 -12.75 14.80
CA ARG A 100 -8.24 -11.67 14.19
C ARG A 100 -9.12 -10.72 13.42
N LYS A 101 -8.75 -9.46 13.42
CA LYS A 101 -9.44 -8.43 12.65
C LYS A 101 -8.69 -8.20 11.34
N LEU A 102 -9.42 -8.26 10.22
CA LEU A 102 -8.88 -8.01 8.88
C LEU A 102 -9.20 -6.59 8.43
N TYR A 103 -8.20 -5.89 7.93
CA TYR A 103 -8.29 -4.54 7.38
C TYR A 103 -7.78 -4.57 5.95
N GLY A 104 -8.49 -3.88 5.07
CA GLY A 104 -8.05 -3.67 3.70
C GLY A 104 -7.54 -2.24 3.51
N VAL A 105 -6.50 -2.08 2.71
CA VAL A 105 -5.93 -0.77 2.35
C VAL A 105 -5.70 -0.68 0.86
N SER A 106 -5.95 0.49 0.26
CA SER A 106 -5.56 0.75 -1.11
C SER A 106 -4.03 0.78 -1.25
N THR A 107 -3.51 0.20 -2.33
CA THR A 107 -2.08 0.30 -2.66
C THR A 107 -1.65 1.76 -2.82
N LEU A 108 -2.50 2.60 -3.40
CA LEU A 108 -2.18 4.02 -3.60
C LEU A 108 -2.24 4.80 -2.28
N GLU A 109 -3.15 4.44 -1.37
CA GLU A 109 -3.20 5.03 -0.03
C GLU A 109 -1.98 4.65 0.80
N ALA A 110 -1.52 3.40 0.70
CA ALA A 110 -0.30 2.96 1.34
C ALA A 110 0.94 3.75 0.86
N LEU A 111 0.98 4.08 -0.45
CA LEU A 111 2.03 4.92 -1.04
C LEU A 111 1.93 6.38 -0.62
N GLU A 112 0.73 6.94 -0.50
CA GLU A 112 0.52 8.29 0.04
C GLU A 112 1.02 8.36 1.49
N CYS A 113 0.76 7.32 2.28
CA CYS A 113 1.25 7.17 3.64
C CYS A 113 2.79 7.16 3.72
N PHE A 114 3.47 6.58 2.73
CA PHE A 114 4.92 6.64 2.63
C PHE A 114 5.43 8.06 2.39
N ALA A 115 4.81 8.81 1.48
CA ALA A 115 5.19 10.20 1.23
C ALA A 115 5.12 11.06 2.51
N GLU A 116 4.10 10.84 3.34
CA GLU A 116 3.96 11.52 4.63
C GLU A 116 5.17 11.28 5.55
N SER A 117 5.77 10.08 5.50
CA SER A 117 6.96 9.76 6.31
C SER A 117 8.24 10.43 5.80
N GLN A 118 8.28 10.78 4.50
CA GLN A 118 9.45 11.41 3.87
C GLN A 118 9.40 12.95 3.94
N THR A 119 8.26 13.50 4.33
CA THR A 119 8.07 14.95 4.40
C THR A 119 7.88 15.37 5.85
N ALA A 120 8.62 16.37 6.29
CA ALA A 120 8.47 16.93 7.65
C ALA A 120 7.17 17.71 7.86
N ASP A 121 6.31 17.77 6.83
CA ASP A 121 5.09 18.58 6.81
C ASP A 121 3.88 17.67 7.01
N SER A 122 3.23 17.75 8.17
CA SER A 122 2.01 17.00 8.49
C SER A 122 0.81 17.32 7.59
N ALA A 123 0.89 18.38 6.79
CA ALA A 123 -0.11 18.74 5.77
C ALA A 123 0.15 18.09 4.39
N ALA A 124 1.14 17.20 4.31
CA ALA A 124 1.56 16.60 3.02
C ALA A 124 0.47 15.73 2.36
N THR A 125 -0.44 15.13 3.13
CA THR A 125 -1.48 14.22 2.59
C THR A 125 -2.37 14.89 1.52
N THR A 126 -2.77 16.14 1.73
CA THR A 126 -3.61 16.88 0.77
C THR A 126 -2.83 17.47 -0.41
N GLN A 127 -1.51 17.38 -0.38
CA GLN A 127 -0.60 17.99 -1.35
C GLN A 127 0.24 16.95 -2.09
N THR A 128 -0.05 15.67 -1.90
CA THR A 128 0.65 14.56 -2.53
C THR A 128 -0.23 13.92 -3.60
N ALA A 129 0.34 13.72 -4.78
CA ALA A 129 -0.20 12.81 -5.79
C ALA A 129 0.52 11.48 -5.73
N VAL A 130 -0.17 10.39 -6.03
CA VAL A 130 0.45 9.07 -6.29
C VAL A 130 0.18 8.72 -7.74
N VAL A 131 1.23 8.50 -8.53
CA VAL A 131 1.14 8.18 -9.96
C VAL A 131 1.92 6.89 -10.21
N VAL A 132 1.20 5.81 -10.47
CA VAL A 132 1.75 4.47 -10.64
C VAL A 132 1.32 3.88 -11.97
N LYS A 133 2.21 3.15 -12.62
CA LYS A 133 1.92 2.52 -13.91
C LYS A 133 0.78 1.52 -13.79
N ALA A 134 -0.19 1.67 -14.70
CA ALA A 134 -1.27 0.70 -14.88
C ALA A 134 -0.98 -0.16 -16.12
N ARG A 135 -1.16 0.38 -17.30
CA ARG A 135 -0.88 -0.29 -18.58
C ARG A 135 -0.63 0.74 -19.67
N LYS A 136 0.17 0.40 -20.67
CA LYS A 136 0.49 1.25 -21.84
C LYS A 136 0.52 2.75 -21.50
N ASP A 137 -0.45 3.54 -21.94
CA ASP A 137 -0.54 4.99 -21.72
C ASP A 137 -1.50 5.36 -20.57
N TYR A 138 -1.76 4.42 -19.65
CA TYR A 138 -2.66 4.61 -18.52
C TYR A 138 -1.92 4.46 -17.20
N TRP A 139 -2.43 5.21 -16.22
CA TRP A 139 -1.89 5.34 -14.87
C TRP A 139 -2.98 5.13 -13.83
N TYR A 140 -2.60 4.60 -12.69
CA TYR A 140 -3.36 4.74 -11.47
C TYR A 140 -2.95 6.04 -10.81
N LEU A 141 -3.92 6.89 -10.54
CA LEU A 141 -3.73 8.18 -9.88
C LEU A 141 -4.49 8.19 -8.56
N ARG A 142 -3.84 8.60 -7.48
CA ARG A 142 -4.51 9.05 -6.25
C ARG A 142 -4.15 10.51 -6.03
N LEU A 143 -5.19 11.34 -5.86
CA LEU A 143 -5.06 12.77 -5.69
C LEU A 143 -6.21 13.29 -4.83
N CYS A 144 -5.90 14.04 -3.77
CA CYS A 144 -6.89 14.53 -2.81
C CYS A 144 -7.78 13.39 -2.24
N GLY A 145 -7.19 12.22 -1.97
CA GLY A 145 -7.90 11.06 -1.43
C GLY A 145 -8.75 10.29 -2.43
N GLN A 146 -8.85 10.73 -3.68
CA GLN A 146 -9.61 10.05 -4.74
C GLN A 146 -8.70 9.26 -5.66
N GLU A 147 -9.15 8.08 -6.05
CA GLU A 147 -8.42 7.15 -6.91
C GLU A 147 -9.09 7.04 -8.27
N SER A 148 -8.27 7.00 -9.32
CA SER A 148 -8.75 6.91 -10.69
C SER A 148 -7.76 6.16 -11.58
N PHE A 149 -8.26 5.72 -12.74
CA PHE A 149 -7.49 5.10 -13.82
C PHE A 149 -7.61 6.00 -15.04
N ASP A 150 -6.52 6.68 -15.37
CA ASP A 150 -6.52 7.79 -16.30
C ASP A 150 -5.50 7.63 -17.41
N SER A 151 -5.75 8.26 -18.56
CA SER A 151 -4.74 8.47 -19.60
C SER A 151 -3.65 9.42 -19.11
N THR A 152 -2.50 9.45 -19.78
CA THR A 152 -1.45 10.40 -19.42
C THR A 152 -1.95 11.85 -19.52
N GLU A 153 -2.74 12.17 -20.53
CA GLU A 153 -3.33 13.50 -20.75
C GLU A 153 -4.24 13.89 -19.58
N ASP A 154 -5.11 12.98 -19.11
CA ASP A 154 -6.01 13.22 -17.99
C ASP A 154 -5.25 13.38 -16.67
N VAL A 155 -4.20 12.58 -16.45
CA VAL A 155 -3.31 12.72 -15.30
C VAL A 155 -2.68 14.10 -15.27
N LEU A 156 -2.08 14.56 -16.38
CA LEU A 156 -1.46 15.88 -16.47
C LEU A 156 -2.48 17.00 -16.23
N ALA A 157 -3.69 16.88 -16.78
CA ALA A 157 -4.76 17.86 -16.56
C ALA A 157 -5.18 17.92 -15.08
N LYS A 158 -5.36 16.77 -14.42
CA LYS A 158 -5.71 16.70 -12.99
C LYS A 158 -4.60 17.25 -12.10
N LEU A 159 -3.34 16.93 -12.40
CA LEU A 159 -2.18 17.46 -11.66
C LEU A 159 -2.07 18.98 -11.83
N SER A 160 -2.30 19.50 -13.04
CA SER A 160 -2.30 20.94 -13.31
C SER A 160 -3.39 21.68 -12.53
N ALA A 161 -4.59 21.10 -12.43
CA ALA A 161 -5.70 21.71 -11.72
C ALA A 161 -5.51 21.72 -10.20
N ASN A 162 -4.85 20.72 -9.64
CA ASN A 162 -4.72 20.54 -8.19
C ASN A 162 -3.35 20.97 -7.63
N GLN A 163 -2.34 21.12 -8.46
CA GLN A 163 -0.99 21.59 -8.14
C GLN A 163 -0.38 20.91 -6.87
N PRO A 164 -0.23 19.58 -6.85
CA PRO A 164 0.37 18.91 -5.70
C PRO A 164 1.82 19.37 -5.52
N LYS A 165 2.32 19.38 -4.30
CA LYS A 165 3.74 19.68 -4.03
C LYS A 165 4.65 18.47 -4.20
N PHE A 166 4.09 17.28 -3.99
CA PHE A 166 4.82 16.02 -4.03
C PHE A 166 4.11 15.04 -4.98
N ALA A 167 4.88 14.18 -5.60
CA ALA A 167 4.36 13.05 -6.37
C ALA A 167 5.14 11.77 -6.01
N VAL A 168 4.43 10.77 -5.48
CA VAL A 168 4.97 9.41 -5.37
C VAL A 168 4.85 8.75 -6.71
N VAL A 169 5.95 8.22 -7.22
CA VAL A 169 6.03 7.61 -8.55
C VAL A 169 6.73 6.26 -8.49
N ASP A 170 6.28 5.30 -9.28
CA ASP A 170 7.06 4.09 -9.56
C ASP A 170 8.17 4.35 -10.58
N ALA A 171 9.05 3.37 -10.79
CA ALA A 171 10.15 3.50 -11.74
C ALA A 171 9.67 3.83 -13.17
N THR A 172 8.51 3.32 -13.58
CA THR A 172 7.96 3.57 -14.92
C THR A 172 7.45 5.01 -15.05
N ALA A 173 6.79 5.55 -14.02
CA ALA A 173 6.34 6.93 -14.01
C ALA A 173 7.52 7.91 -13.92
N ARG A 174 8.56 7.56 -13.17
CA ARG A 174 9.83 8.33 -13.13
C ARG A 174 10.49 8.42 -14.52
N ASP A 175 10.45 7.33 -15.29
CA ASP A 175 11.12 7.25 -16.59
C ASP A 175 10.22 7.75 -17.75
N ASP A 176 8.95 8.07 -17.50
CA ASP A 176 8.07 8.69 -18.51
C ASP A 176 8.43 10.17 -18.69
N VAL A 177 8.85 10.51 -19.91
CA VAL A 177 9.35 11.86 -20.25
C VAL A 177 8.28 12.93 -20.02
N ARG A 178 7.02 12.68 -20.37
CA ARG A 178 5.92 13.65 -20.24
C ARG A 178 5.62 13.98 -18.79
N LEU A 179 5.59 12.95 -17.92
CA LEU A 179 5.39 13.13 -16.48
C LEU A 179 6.58 13.86 -15.85
N THR A 180 7.80 13.45 -16.19
CA THR A 180 9.03 14.03 -15.61
C THR A 180 9.21 15.51 -16.00
N GLU A 181 8.97 15.86 -17.26
CA GLU A 181 8.98 17.26 -17.72
C GLU A 181 7.90 18.08 -17.00
N PHE A 182 6.69 17.51 -16.85
CA PHE A 182 5.60 18.18 -16.13
C PHE A 182 5.94 18.42 -14.66
N PHE A 183 6.45 17.42 -13.95
CA PHE A 183 6.85 17.57 -12.54
C PHE A 183 7.95 18.62 -12.38
N SER A 184 8.98 18.59 -13.23
CA SER A 184 10.07 19.55 -13.22
C SER A 184 9.58 20.99 -13.45
N THR A 185 8.76 21.17 -14.51
CA THR A 185 8.25 22.49 -14.90
C THR A 185 7.34 23.12 -13.81
N ASN A 186 6.56 22.30 -13.12
CA ASN A 186 5.63 22.76 -12.09
C ASN A 186 6.21 22.70 -10.67
N GLY A 187 7.50 22.37 -10.50
CA GLY A 187 8.17 22.35 -9.20
C GLY A 187 7.65 21.25 -8.26
N ILE A 188 7.06 20.17 -8.81
CA ILE A 188 6.55 19.04 -8.04
C ILE A 188 7.73 18.13 -7.68
N LYS A 189 7.94 17.91 -6.37
CA LYS A 189 9.01 17.03 -5.88
C LYS A 189 8.59 15.57 -6.00
N THR A 190 9.38 14.78 -6.73
CA THR A 190 9.10 13.34 -6.88
C THR A 190 9.73 12.53 -5.75
N ILE A 191 8.98 11.54 -5.28
CA ILE A 191 9.39 10.53 -4.29
C ILE A 191 9.30 9.17 -4.99
N LEU A 192 10.43 8.50 -5.16
CA LEU A 192 10.46 7.21 -5.83
C LEU A 192 9.99 6.10 -4.88
N ASP A 193 9.07 5.29 -5.36
CA ASP A 193 8.66 4.08 -4.69
C ASP A 193 9.66 2.95 -4.98
N GLU A 194 10.59 2.72 -4.08
CA GLU A 194 11.59 1.65 -4.13
C GLU A 194 11.25 0.45 -3.21
N GLY A 195 10.02 0.41 -2.71
CA GLY A 195 9.58 -0.54 -1.69
C GLY A 195 9.62 0.11 -0.30
N ASN A 196 8.46 0.20 0.32
CA ASN A 196 8.30 0.94 1.57
C ASN A 196 8.13 -0.03 2.72
N PRO A 197 8.74 0.25 3.89
CA PRO A 197 8.50 -0.56 5.08
C PRO A 197 7.00 -0.65 5.39
N LEU A 198 6.48 -1.86 5.51
CA LEU A 198 5.06 -2.07 5.78
C LEU A 198 4.64 -1.55 7.17
N SER A 199 5.61 -1.31 8.07
CA SER A 199 5.37 -0.68 9.38
C SER A 199 4.70 0.69 9.30
N LEU A 200 4.92 1.42 8.19
CA LEU A 200 4.29 2.72 7.95
C LEU A 200 2.75 2.64 7.87
N TRP A 201 2.22 1.45 7.58
CA TRP A 201 0.77 1.24 7.51
C TRP A 201 0.11 1.17 8.90
N ALA A 202 0.88 1.13 9.99
CA ALA A 202 0.33 1.02 11.34
C ALA A 202 -0.73 2.09 11.65
N LYS A 203 -0.52 3.32 11.16
CA LYS A 203 -1.48 4.43 11.31
C LYS A 203 -2.77 4.24 10.50
N LEU A 204 -2.75 3.40 9.47
CA LEU A 204 -3.93 3.14 8.64
C LEU A 204 -4.97 2.27 9.37
N PHE A 205 -4.59 1.51 10.40
CA PHE A 205 -5.57 0.79 11.22
C PHE A 205 -6.60 1.70 11.88
N GLU A 206 -6.25 2.96 12.15
CA GLU A 206 -7.16 3.92 12.74
C GLU A 206 -8.13 4.54 11.73
N LYS A 207 -7.72 4.55 10.45
CA LYS A 207 -8.51 5.12 9.34
C LYS A 207 -9.53 4.12 8.78
N HIS A 208 -9.29 2.82 8.95
CA HIS A 208 -10.11 1.76 8.37
C HIS A 208 -10.91 0.98 9.40
N GLN A 209 -12.05 0.46 8.98
CA GLN A 209 -12.86 -0.45 9.79
C GLN A 209 -12.54 -1.90 9.43
N PRO A 210 -12.44 -2.81 10.41
CA PRO A 210 -12.20 -4.21 10.12
C PRO A 210 -13.43 -4.86 9.48
N SER A 211 -13.19 -5.67 8.45
CA SER A 211 -14.21 -6.52 7.83
C SER A 211 -13.58 -7.84 7.43
N LEU A 212 -14.24 -8.96 7.72
CA LEU A 212 -13.80 -10.26 7.21
C LEU A 212 -13.93 -10.35 5.68
N ILE A 213 -14.93 -9.69 5.12
CA ILE A 213 -15.12 -9.62 3.67
C ILE A 213 -14.35 -8.41 3.16
N GLN A 214 -13.28 -8.69 2.44
CA GLN A 214 -12.48 -7.71 1.71
C GLN A 214 -12.50 -8.07 0.22
N GLU A 215 -12.66 -7.09 -0.63
CA GLU A 215 -12.68 -7.27 -2.07
C GLU A 215 -11.50 -6.54 -2.70
N ALA A 216 -10.87 -7.19 -3.68
CA ALA A 216 -9.81 -6.55 -4.44
C ALA A 216 -10.37 -5.36 -5.24
N ASN A 217 -9.74 -4.20 -5.10
CA ASN A 217 -10.14 -2.97 -5.76
C ASN A 217 -9.57 -2.91 -7.18
N TYR A 218 -10.43 -3.16 -8.16
CA TYR A 218 -10.09 -3.06 -9.57
C TYR A 218 -10.55 -1.71 -10.12
N ILE A 219 -9.76 -0.66 -9.90
CA ILE A 219 -10.06 0.68 -10.45
C ILE A 219 -10.08 0.65 -11.99
N GLN A 220 -9.31 -0.25 -12.58
CA GLN A 220 -9.28 -0.43 -14.03
C GLN A 220 -10.57 -1.15 -14.49
N PRO A 221 -11.30 -0.60 -15.48
CA PRO A 221 -12.43 -1.29 -16.10
C PRO A 221 -12.02 -2.67 -16.62
N SER A 222 -12.88 -3.67 -16.44
CA SER A 222 -12.61 -5.01 -16.97
C SER A 222 -12.43 -4.96 -18.50
N TYR A 223 -11.65 -5.91 -19.03
CA TYR A 223 -11.42 -5.98 -20.48
C TYR A 223 -12.74 -6.13 -21.29
N PHE A 224 -13.77 -6.66 -20.65
CA PHE A 224 -15.09 -6.90 -21.24
C PHE A 224 -16.05 -5.69 -21.15
N GLU A 225 -15.75 -4.69 -20.33
CA GLU A 225 -16.55 -3.47 -20.21
C GLU A 225 -16.21 -2.40 -21.26
N LYS A 226 -15.18 -2.62 -22.07
CA LYS A 226 -14.96 -1.84 -23.29
C LYS A 226 -15.85 -2.38 -24.39
N GLY A 227 -17.14 -2.15 -24.26
CA GLY A 227 -18.08 -2.25 -25.37
C GLY A 227 -17.70 -1.25 -26.46
N HIS A 228 -17.48 -1.79 -27.63
CA HIS A 228 -17.50 -1.29 -29.01
C HIS A 228 -17.27 0.19 -29.26
#